data_f1a3772326e49ef1e76e2bddb0d064c7
#
_entry.id   f1a3772326e49ef1e76e2bddb0d064c7
#
_cell.length_a   1.000
_cell.length_b   1.000
_cell.length_c   1.000
_cell.angle_alpha   90.00
_cell.angle_beta   90.00
_cell.angle_gamma   90.00
#
_symmetry.space_group_name_H-M   'P 1'
#
loop_
_entity.id
_entity.type
_entity.pdbx_description
1 polymer ?
#
loop_
_entity_poly.entity_id
_entity_poly.type
_entity_poly.pdbx_seq_one_letter_code
_entity_poly.pdbx_strand_id
1 'polypeptide(L)'
;MKYWKNGFYDEPVDGSVEITDEHYNQLLDGQSNGLLIVESKNGYPILVEYEYDIEEVRKMKISEIQVFDKSTNVNSFDLLGKSMWLDKSTRVGLFNSISIEKNAGKSDTVLWYDAIKYIIPIFDALAMLNALELYALNCYNVTQSHISAVKALQTIEEIENYDYTIGYPAKLSFPG
;
A
#
# COMPACT_ATOMS: atom_id res chain seq x y z
N MET A 1 -17.71 0.29 41.93
CA MET A 1 -16.89 -0.95 41.93
C MET A 1 -17.26 -1.79 40.74
N LYS A 2 -16.28 -2.41 40.07
CA LYS A 2 -16.45 -3.30 38.93
C LYS A 2 -15.79 -4.63 39.17
N TYR A 3 -16.15 -5.64 38.39
CA TYR A 3 -15.59 -6.98 38.46
C TYR A 3 -14.95 -7.32 37.09
N TRP A 4 -13.82 -8.01 37.12
CA TRP A 4 -13.08 -8.39 35.91
C TRP A 4 -12.97 -9.91 35.79
N LYS A 5 -13.30 -10.42 34.57
CA LYS A 5 -12.99 -11.78 34.12
C LYS A 5 -13.05 -11.82 32.60
N ASN A 6 -11.92 -11.66 31.94
CA ASN A 6 -11.89 -11.50 30.47
C ASN A 6 -12.81 -10.39 29.91
N GLY A 7 -13.19 -9.43 30.77
CA GLY A 7 -14.11 -8.34 30.49
C GLY A 7 -14.59 -7.70 31.80
N PHE A 8 -15.31 -6.57 31.67
CA PHE A 8 -15.82 -5.81 32.82
C PHE A 8 -17.30 -6.17 33.09
N TYR A 9 -17.64 -6.33 34.37
CA TYR A 9 -19.00 -6.64 34.85
C TYR A 9 -19.39 -5.68 35.96
N ASP A 10 -20.68 -5.34 36.06
CA ASP A 10 -21.24 -4.54 37.13
C ASP A 10 -21.52 -5.35 38.39
N GLU A 11 -21.73 -6.66 38.24
CA GLU A 11 -21.97 -7.62 39.32
C GLU A 11 -20.92 -8.71 39.34
N PRO A 12 -20.65 -9.35 40.53
CA PRO A 12 -19.67 -10.41 40.61
C PRO A 12 -20.12 -11.64 39.79
N VAL A 13 -19.20 -12.17 38.97
CA VAL A 13 -19.37 -13.45 38.27
C VAL A 13 -18.37 -14.47 38.83
N ASP A 14 -18.66 -15.74 38.67
CA ASP A 14 -17.80 -16.81 39.21
C ASP A 14 -16.35 -16.69 38.67
N GLY A 15 -15.40 -16.60 39.59
CA GLY A 15 -13.97 -16.42 39.29
C GLY A 15 -13.58 -15.01 38.87
N SER A 16 -14.45 -14.00 39.01
CA SER A 16 -14.08 -12.59 38.79
C SER A 16 -13.31 -12.01 39.97
N VAL A 17 -12.47 -11.02 39.69
CA VAL A 17 -11.78 -10.20 40.68
C VAL A 17 -12.43 -8.83 40.77
N GLU A 18 -12.57 -8.32 41.99
CA GLU A 18 -13.08 -6.99 42.23
C GLU A 18 -12.03 -5.95 41.93
N ILE A 19 -12.41 -4.84 41.21
CA ILE A 19 -11.54 -3.72 40.89
C ILE A 19 -12.21 -2.41 41.31
N THR A 20 -11.41 -1.40 41.64
CA THR A 20 -11.92 -0.07 41.98
C THR A 20 -12.35 0.67 40.72
N ASP A 21 -13.26 1.63 40.88
CA ASP A 21 -13.68 2.49 39.76
C ASP A 21 -12.51 3.31 39.20
N GLU A 22 -11.56 3.68 40.07
CA GLU A 22 -10.34 4.37 39.64
C GLU A 22 -9.47 3.46 38.73
N HIS A 23 -9.23 2.20 39.15
CA HIS A 23 -8.46 1.26 38.33
C HIS A 23 -9.20 0.92 37.02
N TYR A 24 -10.51 0.75 37.06
CA TYR A 24 -11.33 0.57 35.86
C TYR A 24 -11.13 1.71 34.86
N ASN A 25 -11.19 2.98 35.33
CA ASN A 25 -10.98 4.14 34.47
C ASN A 25 -9.55 4.20 33.92
N GLN A 26 -8.52 3.85 34.73
CA GLN A 26 -7.14 3.78 34.27
C GLN A 26 -6.96 2.72 33.15
N LEU A 27 -7.61 1.55 33.28
CA LEU A 27 -7.56 0.52 32.26
C LEU A 27 -8.20 0.98 30.94
N LEU A 28 -9.37 1.63 31.01
CA LEU A 28 -10.03 2.16 29.81
C LEU A 28 -9.23 3.29 29.16
N ASP A 29 -8.65 4.17 29.95
CA ASP A 29 -7.79 5.26 29.47
C ASP A 29 -6.53 4.68 28.78
N GLY A 30 -5.86 3.72 29.41
CA GLY A 30 -4.73 3.01 28.81
C GLY A 30 -5.11 2.30 27.51
N GLN A 31 -6.26 1.63 27.46
CA GLN A 31 -6.76 0.97 26.25
C GLN A 31 -7.04 2.00 25.13
N SER A 32 -7.59 3.17 25.45
CA SER A 32 -7.81 4.25 24.48
C SER A 32 -6.49 4.81 23.92
N ASN A 33 -5.39 4.66 24.66
CA ASN A 33 -4.03 5.04 24.27
C ASN A 33 -3.23 3.89 23.62
N GLY A 34 -3.90 2.78 23.26
CA GLY A 34 -3.29 1.69 22.48
C GLY A 34 -2.69 0.55 23.31
N LEU A 35 -2.85 0.57 24.66
CA LEU A 35 -2.43 -0.53 25.51
C LEU A 35 -3.48 -1.66 25.52
N LEU A 36 -3.06 -2.89 25.79
CA LEU A 36 -3.96 -4.03 25.97
C LEU A 36 -4.27 -4.26 27.44
N ILE A 37 -5.53 -4.55 27.74
CA ILE A 37 -5.93 -5.04 29.05
C ILE A 37 -5.81 -6.56 29.03
N VAL A 38 -4.92 -7.11 29.85
CA VAL A 38 -4.70 -8.55 29.98
C VAL A 38 -4.86 -8.99 31.43
N GLU A 39 -5.14 -10.27 31.63
CA GLU A 39 -5.20 -10.86 32.95
C GLU A 39 -3.77 -11.17 33.43
N SER A 40 -3.42 -10.66 34.61
CA SER A 40 -2.17 -11.02 35.29
C SER A 40 -2.24 -12.43 35.88
N LYS A 41 -1.12 -12.96 36.36
CA LYS A 41 -1.04 -14.27 37.02
C LYS A 41 -2.00 -14.44 38.23
N ASN A 42 -2.45 -13.33 38.79
CA ASN A 42 -3.35 -13.30 39.95
C ASN A 42 -4.82 -13.10 39.52
N GLY A 43 -5.14 -13.15 38.25
CA GLY A 43 -6.47 -12.87 37.73
C GLY A 43 -6.82 -11.38 37.67
N TYR A 44 -5.91 -10.47 38.07
CA TYR A 44 -6.15 -9.03 38.11
C TYR A 44 -5.85 -8.41 36.75
N PRO A 45 -6.69 -7.48 36.21
CA PRO A 45 -6.44 -6.83 34.93
C PRO A 45 -5.28 -5.85 35.03
N ILE A 46 -4.39 -5.90 34.07
CA ILE A 46 -3.25 -4.99 33.92
C ILE A 46 -3.16 -4.47 32.48
N LEU A 47 -2.52 -3.32 32.30
CA LEU A 47 -2.17 -2.80 31.00
C LEU A 47 -0.81 -3.34 30.55
N VAL A 48 -0.73 -3.77 29.29
CA VAL A 48 0.52 -4.16 28.65
C VAL A 48 0.61 -3.50 27.28
N GLU A 49 1.81 -3.24 26.80
CA GLU A 49 2.05 -2.85 25.43
C GLU A 49 1.73 -4.03 24.51
N TYR A 50 1.19 -3.71 23.32
CA TYR A 50 1.00 -4.73 22.28
C TYR A 50 2.35 -5.05 21.66
N GLU A 51 2.84 -6.26 21.87
CA GLU A 51 4.04 -6.75 21.20
C GLU A 51 3.63 -7.36 19.85
N TYR A 52 3.99 -6.68 18.77
CA TYR A 52 3.78 -7.21 17.43
C TYR A 52 4.66 -8.45 17.18
N ASP A 53 4.06 -9.47 16.59
CA ASP A 53 4.84 -10.55 15.99
C ASP A 53 5.58 -10.04 14.75
N ILE A 54 6.83 -10.48 14.56
CA ILE A 54 7.66 -10.09 13.42
C ILE A 54 6.96 -10.36 12.07
N GLU A 55 6.15 -11.41 11.98
CA GLU A 55 5.41 -11.73 10.76
C GLU A 55 4.24 -10.76 10.52
N GLU A 56 3.63 -10.21 11.57
CA GLU A 56 2.61 -9.15 11.45
C GLU A 56 3.25 -7.86 10.91
N VAL A 57 4.37 -7.42 11.50
CA VAL A 57 5.11 -6.25 11.04
C VAL A 57 5.57 -6.42 9.59
N ARG A 58 6.07 -7.61 9.24
CA ARG A 58 6.47 -7.96 7.88
C ARG A 58 5.32 -7.85 6.87
N LYS A 59 4.14 -8.37 7.21
CA LYS A 59 2.93 -8.25 6.37
C LYS A 59 2.50 -6.80 6.20
N MET A 60 2.55 -6.01 7.26
CA MET A 60 2.24 -4.58 7.22
C MET A 60 3.19 -3.86 6.26
N LYS A 61 4.51 -4.05 6.39
CA LYS A 61 5.50 -3.44 5.50
C LYS A 61 5.33 -3.85 4.04
N ILE A 62 5.05 -5.12 3.77
CA ILE A 62 4.76 -5.61 2.41
C ILE A 62 3.49 -4.94 1.85
N SER A 63 2.46 -4.73 2.69
CA SER A 63 1.25 -4.01 2.27
C SER A 63 1.55 -2.55 1.93
N GLU A 64 2.40 -1.86 2.71
CA GLU A 64 2.85 -0.49 2.40
C GLU A 64 3.57 -0.43 1.05
N ILE A 65 4.48 -1.36 0.77
CA ILE A 65 5.18 -1.46 -0.52
C ILE A 65 4.18 -1.63 -1.67
N GLN A 66 3.18 -2.50 -1.51
CA GLN A 66 2.15 -2.73 -2.54
C GLN A 66 1.23 -1.52 -2.75
N VAL A 67 0.94 -0.75 -1.70
CA VAL A 67 0.19 0.51 -1.80
C VAL A 67 1.03 1.57 -2.52
N PHE A 68 2.32 1.67 -2.19
CA PHE A 68 3.25 2.59 -2.85
C PHE A 68 3.39 2.29 -4.34
N ASP A 69 3.54 1.02 -4.72
CA ASP A 69 3.58 0.56 -6.11
C ASP A 69 2.36 1.01 -6.93
N LYS A 70 1.18 1.02 -6.31
CA LYS A 70 -0.08 1.45 -6.96
C LYS A 70 -0.29 2.96 -6.91
N SER A 71 0.52 3.70 -6.17
CA SER A 71 0.37 5.14 -6.02
C SER A 71 0.88 5.91 -7.25
N THR A 72 0.53 7.19 -7.32
CA THR A 72 1.06 8.09 -8.34
C THR A 72 2.56 8.35 -8.22
N ASN A 73 3.19 7.93 -7.13
CA ASN A 73 4.64 7.97 -7.01
C ASN A 73 5.32 7.03 -8.02
N VAL A 74 4.69 5.89 -8.30
CA VAL A 74 5.16 4.87 -9.25
C VAL A 74 4.32 4.89 -10.52
N ASN A 75 3.00 4.81 -10.40
CA ASN A 75 2.06 4.71 -11.50
C ASN A 75 1.67 6.09 -12.03
N SER A 76 2.59 6.76 -12.70
CA SER A 76 2.31 8.01 -13.42
C SER A 76 3.35 8.28 -14.48
N PHE A 77 2.96 9.01 -15.53
CA PHE A 77 3.81 9.61 -16.55
C PHE A 77 3.21 10.94 -16.99
N ASP A 78 4.01 11.79 -17.62
CA ASP A 78 3.52 13.05 -18.16
C ASP A 78 3.35 12.95 -19.67
N LEU A 79 2.18 13.31 -20.16
CA LEU A 79 1.90 13.53 -21.60
C LEU A 79 1.43 14.96 -21.79
N LEU A 80 2.19 15.73 -22.57
CA LEU A 80 1.85 17.15 -22.87
C LEU A 80 1.64 18.00 -21.60
N GLY A 81 2.45 17.74 -20.55
CA GLY A 81 2.37 18.45 -19.28
C GLY A 81 1.22 18.00 -18.36
N LYS A 82 0.52 16.92 -18.71
CA LYS A 82 -0.51 16.31 -17.86
C LYS A 82 -0.05 14.98 -17.31
N SER A 83 -0.13 14.83 -15.99
CA SER A 83 0.15 13.55 -15.33
C SER A 83 -1.03 12.59 -15.51
N MET A 84 -0.73 11.37 -15.94
CA MET A 84 -1.72 10.32 -16.18
C MET A 84 -1.12 8.93 -15.96
N TRP A 85 -1.97 7.93 -15.94
CA TRP A 85 -1.57 6.53 -15.92
C TRP A 85 -2.53 5.69 -16.79
N LEU A 86 -1.95 4.75 -17.52
CA LEU A 86 -2.68 3.75 -18.28
C LEU A 86 -2.39 2.39 -17.65
N ASP A 87 -3.42 1.70 -17.19
CA ASP A 87 -3.28 0.34 -16.69
C ASP A 87 -2.82 -0.63 -17.79
N LYS A 88 -2.40 -1.83 -17.40
CA LYS A 88 -1.86 -2.81 -18.34
C LYS A 88 -2.86 -3.19 -19.43
N SER A 89 -4.14 -3.38 -19.11
CA SER A 89 -5.16 -3.76 -20.07
C SER A 89 -5.40 -2.67 -21.10
N THR A 90 -5.42 -1.41 -20.64
CA THR A 90 -5.53 -0.23 -21.51
C THR A 90 -4.32 -0.09 -22.43
N ARG A 91 -3.09 -0.22 -21.90
CA ARG A 91 -1.88 -0.17 -22.74
C ARG A 91 -1.87 -1.23 -23.83
N VAL A 92 -2.19 -2.49 -23.47
CA VAL A 92 -2.24 -3.60 -24.44
C VAL A 92 -3.36 -3.40 -25.47
N GLY A 93 -4.54 -2.95 -25.05
CA GLY A 93 -5.65 -2.65 -25.94
C GLY A 93 -5.32 -1.53 -26.94
N LEU A 94 -4.75 -0.45 -26.45
CA LEU A 94 -4.31 0.68 -27.29
C LEU A 94 -3.22 0.24 -28.28
N PHE A 95 -2.20 -0.48 -27.80
CA PHE A 95 -1.13 -0.96 -28.67
C PHE A 95 -1.66 -1.79 -29.84
N ASN A 96 -2.58 -2.72 -29.56
CA ASN A 96 -3.21 -3.56 -30.58
C ASN A 96 -4.04 -2.71 -31.56
N SER A 97 -4.89 -1.82 -31.05
CA SER A 97 -5.76 -0.98 -31.90
C SER A 97 -4.94 -0.04 -32.79
N ILE A 98 -3.92 0.62 -32.23
CA ILE A 98 -3.05 1.54 -32.98
C ILE A 98 -2.19 0.78 -34.00
N SER A 99 -1.78 -0.45 -33.70
CA SER A 99 -1.08 -1.30 -34.66
C SER A 99 -1.97 -1.65 -35.86
N ILE A 100 -3.27 -1.88 -35.66
CA ILE A 100 -4.26 -2.09 -36.71
C ILE A 100 -4.44 -0.80 -37.54
N GLU A 101 -4.56 0.36 -36.91
CA GLU A 101 -4.64 1.65 -37.58
C GLU A 101 -3.42 1.91 -38.48
N LYS A 102 -2.20 1.60 -37.96
CA LYS A 102 -0.96 1.66 -38.73
C LYS A 102 -1.00 0.79 -39.98
N ASN A 103 -1.45 -0.45 -39.83
CA ASN A 103 -1.56 -1.39 -40.96
C ASN A 103 -2.63 -0.97 -41.98
N ALA A 104 -3.64 -0.20 -41.54
CA ALA A 104 -4.64 0.42 -42.40
C ALA A 104 -4.19 1.72 -43.10
N GLY A 105 -2.91 2.11 -42.89
CA GLY A 105 -2.29 3.28 -43.54
C GLY A 105 -2.64 4.63 -42.91
N LYS A 106 -3.16 4.65 -41.67
CA LYS A 106 -3.35 5.92 -40.94
C LYS A 106 -2.04 6.48 -40.46
N SER A 107 -1.93 7.82 -40.42
CA SER A 107 -0.78 8.56 -39.88
C SER A 107 -0.89 8.85 -38.40
N ASP A 108 -2.13 9.06 -37.91
CA ASP A 108 -2.42 9.52 -36.56
C ASP A 108 -3.46 8.66 -35.89
N THR A 109 -3.38 8.59 -34.56
CA THR A 109 -4.39 7.98 -33.71
C THR A 109 -4.98 8.99 -32.74
N VAL A 110 -6.10 8.63 -32.14
CA VAL A 110 -6.79 9.46 -31.15
C VAL A 110 -6.79 8.73 -29.80
N LEU A 111 -6.24 9.38 -28.82
CA LEU A 111 -6.30 8.93 -27.42
C LEU A 111 -7.19 9.89 -26.62
N TRP A 112 -8.11 9.32 -25.85
CA TRP A 112 -8.91 10.09 -24.91
C TRP A 112 -8.48 9.79 -23.48
N TYR A 113 -8.26 10.82 -22.70
CA TYR A 113 -7.98 10.72 -21.27
C TYR A 113 -8.64 11.89 -20.53
N ASP A 114 -9.40 11.61 -19.51
CA ASP A 114 -10.12 12.62 -18.70
C ASP A 114 -10.93 13.60 -19.57
N ALA A 115 -11.70 13.07 -20.55
CA ALA A 115 -12.47 13.82 -21.53
C ALA A 115 -11.66 14.76 -22.44
N ILE A 116 -10.33 14.68 -22.41
CA ILE A 116 -9.43 15.43 -23.29
C ILE A 116 -9.01 14.55 -24.45
N LYS A 117 -9.11 15.10 -25.66
CA LYS A 117 -8.71 14.44 -26.91
C LYS A 117 -7.26 14.77 -27.23
N TYR A 118 -6.46 13.74 -27.42
CA TYR A 118 -5.08 13.82 -27.90
C TYR A 118 -5.02 13.22 -29.30
N ILE A 119 -4.47 13.95 -30.27
CA ILE A 119 -4.16 13.45 -31.61
C ILE A 119 -2.64 13.27 -31.64
N ILE A 120 -2.20 12.02 -31.84
CA ILE A 120 -0.80 11.64 -31.72
C ILE A 120 -0.39 10.88 -32.98
N PRO A 121 0.77 11.19 -33.60
CA PRO A 121 1.31 10.36 -34.66
C PRO A 121 1.43 8.91 -34.22
N ILE A 122 1.02 7.97 -35.07
CA ILE A 122 0.96 6.54 -34.71
C ILE A 122 2.34 6.02 -34.30
N PHE A 123 3.40 6.50 -34.93
CA PHE A 123 4.77 6.11 -34.54
C PHE A 123 5.09 6.52 -33.10
N ASP A 124 4.75 7.74 -32.70
CA ASP A 124 5.01 8.27 -31.38
C ASP A 124 4.13 7.60 -30.33
N ALA A 125 2.85 7.33 -30.66
CA ALA A 125 1.92 6.62 -29.78
C ALA A 125 2.41 5.19 -29.46
N LEU A 126 2.89 4.45 -30.47
CA LEU A 126 3.46 3.11 -30.28
C LEU A 126 4.78 3.15 -29.50
N ALA A 127 5.63 4.12 -29.76
CA ALA A 127 6.88 4.33 -29.02
C ALA A 127 6.61 4.65 -27.54
N MET A 128 5.64 5.53 -27.27
CA MET A 128 5.16 5.86 -25.93
C MET A 128 4.65 4.60 -25.19
N LEU A 129 3.78 3.81 -25.81
CA LEU A 129 3.23 2.61 -25.21
C LEU A 129 4.29 1.57 -24.90
N ASN A 130 5.28 1.38 -25.79
CA ASN A 130 6.43 0.51 -25.53
C ASN A 130 7.27 1.01 -24.35
N ALA A 131 7.56 2.31 -24.29
CA ALA A 131 8.29 2.88 -23.17
C ALA A 131 7.55 2.71 -21.83
N LEU A 132 6.23 2.92 -21.83
CA LEU A 132 5.38 2.71 -20.66
C LEU A 132 5.35 1.24 -20.19
N GLU A 133 5.35 0.29 -21.12
CA GLU A 133 5.37 -1.14 -20.74
C GLU A 133 6.73 -1.52 -20.12
N LEU A 134 7.84 -1.03 -20.66
CA LEU A 134 9.17 -1.22 -20.08
C LEU A 134 9.30 -0.54 -18.72
N TYR A 135 8.78 0.67 -18.58
CA TYR A 135 8.74 1.39 -17.31
C TYR A 135 7.97 0.60 -16.25
N ALA A 136 6.75 0.15 -16.60
CA ALA A 136 5.92 -0.63 -15.68
C ALA A 136 6.58 -1.96 -15.26
N LEU A 137 7.27 -2.65 -16.19
CA LEU A 137 8.03 -3.86 -15.88
C LEU A 137 9.19 -3.56 -14.92
N ASN A 138 9.91 -2.47 -15.13
CA ASN A 138 11.00 -2.07 -14.24
C ASN A 138 10.49 -1.72 -12.84
N CYS A 139 9.39 -0.96 -12.73
CA CYS A 139 8.74 -0.67 -11.45
C CYS A 139 8.33 -1.95 -10.72
N TYR A 140 7.68 -2.87 -11.43
CA TYR A 140 7.30 -4.17 -10.88
C TYR A 140 8.52 -4.95 -10.33
N ASN A 141 9.63 -4.98 -11.07
CA ASN A 141 10.85 -5.67 -10.63
C ASN A 141 11.43 -5.03 -9.36
N VAL A 142 11.42 -3.70 -9.26
CA VAL A 142 11.86 -2.99 -8.04
C VAL A 142 10.96 -3.33 -6.86
N THR A 143 9.64 -3.28 -7.05
CA THR A 143 8.65 -3.67 -6.03
C THR A 143 8.90 -5.10 -5.53
N GLN A 144 9.11 -6.07 -6.43
CA GLN A 144 9.41 -7.46 -6.06
C GLN A 144 10.74 -7.59 -5.31
N SER A 145 11.74 -6.79 -5.68
CA SER A 145 13.02 -6.74 -4.97
C SER A 145 12.86 -6.23 -3.54
N HIS A 146 12.07 -5.18 -3.32
CA HIS A 146 11.76 -4.67 -1.99
C HIS A 146 11.00 -5.71 -1.15
N ILE A 147 9.97 -6.35 -1.72
CA ILE A 147 9.23 -7.41 -1.02
C ILE A 147 10.16 -8.57 -0.63
N SER A 148 11.06 -8.97 -1.53
CA SER A 148 12.04 -10.02 -1.26
C SER A 148 13.02 -9.61 -0.15
N ALA A 149 13.50 -8.37 -0.16
CA ALA A 149 14.38 -7.84 0.86
C ALA A 149 13.71 -7.84 2.24
N VAL A 150 12.48 -7.30 2.35
CA VAL A 150 11.71 -7.27 3.61
C VAL A 150 11.46 -8.68 4.15
N LYS A 151 11.22 -9.67 3.28
CA LYS A 151 11.07 -11.08 3.69
C LYS A 151 12.34 -11.68 4.28
N ALA A 152 13.51 -11.15 3.94
CA ALA A 152 14.81 -11.64 4.41
C ALA A 152 15.27 -10.99 5.73
N LEU A 153 14.68 -9.85 6.13
CA LEU A 153 15.03 -9.16 7.38
C LEU A 153 14.66 -10.01 8.60
N GLN A 154 15.45 -9.92 9.65
CA GLN A 154 15.34 -10.79 10.82
C GLN A 154 14.83 -10.10 12.08
N THR A 155 14.76 -8.77 12.09
CA THR A 155 14.32 -7.98 13.25
C THR A 155 13.19 -7.03 12.88
N ILE A 156 12.33 -6.71 13.86
CA ILE A 156 11.25 -5.72 13.69
C ILE A 156 11.84 -4.37 13.31
N GLU A 157 12.92 -3.94 14.00
CA GLU A 157 13.59 -2.66 13.75
C GLU A 157 14.08 -2.54 12.30
N GLU A 158 14.71 -3.59 11.74
CA GLU A 158 15.13 -3.61 10.33
C GLU A 158 13.94 -3.48 9.38
N ILE A 159 12.81 -4.15 9.68
CA ILE A 159 11.61 -4.10 8.84
C ILE A 159 10.98 -2.71 8.89
N GLU A 160 10.83 -2.12 10.08
CA GLU A 160 10.22 -0.79 10.26
C GLU A 160 11.05 0.30 9.57
N ASN A 161 12.37 0.24 9.68
CA ASN A 161 13.29 1.23 9.09
C ASN A 161 13.59 0.97 7.61
N TYR A 162 13.02 -0.08 6.99
CA TYR A 162 13.29 -0.37 5.60
C TYR A 162 12.68 0.67 4.66
N ASP A 163 13.54 1.34 3.87
CA ASP A 163 13.12 2.32 2.86
C ASP A 163 12.85 1.63 1.52
N TYR A 164 11.58 1.55 1.17
CA TYR A 164 11.10 1.00 -0.10
C TYR A 164 10.80 2.06 -1.16
N THR A 165 11.06 3.34 -0.88
CA THR A 165 10.72 4.43 -1.81
C THR A 165 11.78 4.66 -2.88
N ILE A 166 12.93 4.04 -2.77
CA ILE A 166 14.11 4.20 -3.62
C ILE A 166 14.18 3.15 -4.73
N GLY A 167 15.03 3.40 -5.73
CA GLY A 167 15.35 2.43 -6.77
C GLY A 167 14.36 2.37 -7.94
N TYR A 168 13.20 3.02 -7.84
CA TYR A 168 12.25 3.11 -8.94
C TYR A 168 12.81 3.96 -10.10
N PRO A 169 12.50 3.62 -11.35
CA PRO A 169 12.94 4.41 -12.48
C PRO A 169 12.34 5.82 -12.48
N ALA A 170 13.04 6.77 -13.06
CA ALA A 170 12.51 8.12 -13.25
C ALA A 170 11.23 8.07 -14.10
N LYS A 171 10.25 8.90 -13.72
CA LYS A 171 8.98 9.00 -14.45
C LYS A 171 9.21 9.42 -15.88
N LEU A 172 8.45 8.82 -16.78
CA LEU A 172 8.49 9.17 -18.19
C LEU A 172 7.76 10.49 -18.45
N SER A 173 8.29 11.27 -19.39
CA SER A 173 7.66 12.49 -19.89
C SER A 173 7.70 12.49 -21.41
N PHE A 174 6.55 12.73 -22.02
CA PHE A 174 6.38 12.82 -23.46
C PHE A 174 5.96 14.25 -23.82
N PRO A 175 6.92 15.10 -24.22
CA PRO A 175 6.63 16.43 -24.74
C PRO A 175 5.87 16.32 -26.07
N GLY A 176 5.11 17.38 -26.42
CA GLY A 176 4.41 17.48 -27.71
C GLY A 176 5.34 17.77 -28.86
#